data_8549f23072469ee66af5282eace46df9
#
_entry.id   8549f23072469ee66af5282eace46df9
#
_cell.length_a   1.000
_cell.length_b   1.000
_cell.length_c   1.000
_cell.angle_alpha   90.00
_cell.angle_beta   90.00
_cell.angle_gamma   90.00
#
_symmetry.space_group_name_H-M   'P 1'
#
loop_
_entity.id
_entity.type
_entity.pdbx_description
1 polymer ?
#
loop_
_entity_poly.entity_id
_entity_poly.type
_entity_poly.pdbx_seq_one_letter_code
_entity_poly.pdbx_strand_id
1 'polypeptide(L)'
;MVLFISLLQSCPGLQEECNDSAVPVPDLITITPLKPTYNPGEEIIYKLTIPAENDYFGSSINLYEKTGVTHAWLLANSALFNGNNLTYIKGSKRDGADNWFNVIYNPANGLYELEIKIKLNKIGDYSIITAERVDFLGSPMCNRFFISTNILGKNADQRIEFTVQ
;
A
#
# COMPACT_ATOMS: atom_id res chain seq x y z
N MET A 1 59.30 -11.40 -33.16
CA MET A 1 58.86 -10.88 -31.88
C MET A 1 57.53 -10.19 -32.15
N VAL A 2 56.43 -10.90 -31.88
CA VAL A 2 55.08 -10.43 -32.16
C VAL A 2 54.48 -9.96 -30.87
N LEU A 3 54.15 -8.66 -30.81
CA LEU A 3 53.55 -8.01 -29.61
C LEU A 3 52.04 -8.22 -29.61
N PHE A 4 51.55 -9.09 -28.72
CA PHE A 4 50.10 -9.25 -28.48
C PHE A 4 49.63 -8.13 -27.57
N ILE A 5 48.90 -7.15 -28.12
CA ILE A 5 48.20 -6.14 -27.36
C ILE A 5 46.84 -6.70 -26.96
N SER A 6 46.71 -7.11 -25.69
CA SER A 6 45.43 -7.51 -25.10
C SER A 6 44.59 -6.24 -24.85
N LEU A 7 43.61 -6.02 -25.70
CA LEU A 7 42.54 -5.02 -25.44
C LEU A 7 41.64 -5.60 -24.34
N LEU A 8 41.87 -5.14 -23.12
CA LEU A 8 40.90 -5.28 -22.03
C LEU A 8 39.72 -4.36 -22.34
N GLN A 9 38.68 -4.92 -22.99
CA GLN A 9 37.36 -4.26 -23.01
C GLN A 9 36.78 -4.34 -21.62
N SER A 10 37.02 -3.31 -20.80
CA SER A 10 36.20 -3.04 -19.62
C SER A 10 34.79 -2.64 -20.14
N CYS A 11 33.84 -3.55 -20.01
CA CYS A 11 32.42 -3.17 -20.08
C CYS A 11 32.16 -2.15 -18.98
N PRO A 12 31.80 -0.91 -19.30
CA PRO A 12 31.20 -0.03 -18.32
C PRO A 12 29.79 -0.57 -18.09
N GLY A 13 29.64 -1.46 -17.13
CA GLY A 13 28.34 -1.75 -16.56
C GLY A 13 27.90 -0.48 -15.86
N LEU A 14 27.19 0.37 -16.57
CA LEU A 14 26.34 1.39 -15.95
C LEU A 14 25.26 0.60 -15.21
N GLN A 15 25.53 0.21 -13.96
CA GLN A 15 24.49 -0.05 -13.01
C GLN A 15 23.80 1.31 -12.85
N GLU A 16 22.67 1.52 -13.54
CA GLU A 16 21.75 2.57 -13.17
C GLU A 16 21.41 2.30 -11.70
N GLU A 17 21.88 3.16 -10.79
CA GLU A 17 21.48 3.12 -9.39
C GLU A 17 19.98 3.35 -9.36
N CYS A 18 19.23 2.29 -9.10
CA CYS A 18 17.80 2.38 -8.91
C CYS A 18 17.51 3.20 -7.64
N ASN A 19 17.07 4.42 -7.82
CA ASN A 19 16.69 5.28 -6.72
C ASN A 19 15.30 4.89 -6.23
N ASP A 20 15.24 4.21 -5.08
CA ASP A 20 14.00 3.99 -4.36
C ASP A 20 13.57 5.30 -3.70
N SER A 21 12.34 5.72 -3.95
CA SER A 21 11.75 6.89 -3.31
C SER A 21 10.78 6.45 -2.23
N ALA A 22 11.00 6.88 -0.99
CA ALA A 22 10.13 6.54 0.14
C ALA A 22 9.70 7.80 0.90
N VAL A 23 8.41 7.88 1.26
CA VAL A 23 7.84 9.04 1.94
C VAL A 23 6.75 8.63 2.92
N PRO A 24 6.66 9.29 4.09
CA PRO A 24 5.49 9.18 4.95
C PRO A 24 4.38 10.13 4.47
N VAL A 25 3.18 9.59 4.26
CA VAL A 25 1.95 10.33 3.97
C VAL A 25 0.88 9.85 4.95
N PRO A 26 0.56 10.63 5.99
CA PRO A 26 -0.40 10.19 7.00
C PRO A 26 -1.82 10.13 6.47
N ASP A 27 -2.65 9.32 7.15
CA ASP A 27 -4.11 9.34 7.08
C ASP A 27 -4.72 9.04 5.70
N LEU A 28 -4.02 8.25 4.84
CA LEU A 28 -4.55 7.83 3.54
C LEU A 28 -5.61 6.73 3.64
N ILE A 29 -5.71 6.09 4.82
CA ILE A 29 -6.66 5.00 5.06
C ILE A 29 -7.74 5.46 6.01
N THR A 30 -8.98 5.10 5.70
CA THR A 30 -10.14 5.35 6.55
C THR A 30 -10.88 4.07 6.90
N ILE A 31 -11.48 4.04 8.10
CA ILE A 31 -12.46 3.03 8.51
C ILE A 31 -13.78 3.74 8.77
N THR A 32 -14.87 3.31 8.13
CA THR A 32 -16.18 3.95 8.26
C THR A 32 -17.30 2.92 8.45
N PRO A 33 -18.18 3.07 9.43
CA PRO A 33 -18.06 3.99 10.55
C PRO A 33 -16.95 3.56 11.51
N LEU A 34 -16.25 4.49 12.15
CA LEU A 34 -15.32 4.20 13.24
C LEU A 34 -16.03 4.47 14.57
N LYS A 35 -16.22 3.41 15.37
CA LYS A 35 -16.93 3.44 16.67
C LYS A 35 -16.07 2.74 17.72
N PRO A 36 -16.25 3.07 19.02
CA PRO A 36 -15.57 2.35 20.10
C PRO A 36 -16.12 0.92 20.32
N THR A 37 -17.36 0.66 19.89
CA THR A 37 -18.03 -0.64 20.07
C THR A 37 -18.90 -0.99 18.88
N TYR A 38 -18.88 -2.28 18.49
CA TYR A 38 -19.72 -2.85 17.46
C TYR A 38 -20.44 -4.12 17.97
N ASN A 39 -21.59 -4.43 17.37
CA ASN A 39 -22.21 -5.74 17.52
C ASN A 39 -21.59 -6.74 16.52
N PRO A 40 -21.55 -8.05 16.87
CA PRO A 40 -21.14 -9.06 15.92
C PRO A 40 -21.98 -9.02 14.65
N GLY A 41 -21.31 -9.06 13.50
CA GLY A 41 -21.96 -8.98 12.20
C GLY A 41 -22.16 -7.56 11.66
N GLU A 42 -21.85 -6.51 12.41
CA GLU A 42 -21.80 -5.16 11.86
C GLU A 42 -20.71 -5.04 10.80
N GLU A 43 -20.92 -4.14 9.84
CA GLU A 43 -20.03 -3.92 8.71
C GLU A 43 -19.30 -2.59 8.85
N ILE A 44 -18.01 -2.62 8.49
CA ILE A 44 -17.17 -1.43 8.33
C ILE A 44 -16.57 -1.43 6.92
N ILE A 45 -16.25 -0.24 6.41
CA ILE A 45 -15.53 -0.07 5.15
C ILE A 45 -14.11 0.38 5.48
N TYR A 46 -13.14 -0.42 5.07
CA TYR A 46 -11.71 -0.07 5.05
C TYR A 46 -11.39 0.46 3.66
N LYS A 47 -10.91 1.70 3.57
CA LYS A 47 -10.69 2.36 2.29
C LYS A 47 -9.34 3.05 2.26
N LEU A 48 -8.56 2.79 1.21
CA LEU A 48 -7.35 3.51 0.82
C LEU A 48 -7.59 4.21 -0.51
N THR A 49 -7.16 5.48 -0.62
CA THR A 49 -7.19 6.25 -1.86
C THR A 49 -5.90 7.03 -2.02
N ILE A 50 -5.22 6.87 -3.16
CA ILE A 50 -3.98 7.60 -3.48
C ILE A 50 -4.14 8.22 -4.86
N PRO A 51 -4.07 9.56 -5.00
CA PRO A 51 -4.00 10.21 -6.30
C PRO A 51 -2.74 9.76 -7.06
N ALA A 52 -2.87 9.40 -8.34
CA ALA A 52 -1.71 9.11 -9.17
C ALA A 52 -0.87 10.37 -9.35
N GLU A 53 -1.50 11.52 -9.60
CA GLU A 53 -0.85 12.81 -9.60
C GLU A 53 -0.81 13.38 -8.18
N ASN A 54 0.39 13.58 -7.64
CA ASN A 54 0.60 14.06 -6.28
C ASN A 54 1.98 14.72 -6.13
N ASP A 55 2.20 15.40 -5.00
CA ASP A 55 3.44 16.08 -4.64
C ASP A 55 4.16 15.44 -3.43
N TYR A 56 3.78 14.22 -3.06
CA TYR A 56 4.28 13.53 -1.86
C TYR A 56 5.80 13.40 -1.83
N PHE A 57 6.44 13.28 -2.98
CA PHE A 57 7.88 13.05 -3.13
C PHE A 57 8.68 14.36 -3.33
N GLY A 58 8.14 15.50 -2.89
CA GLY A 58 8.81 16.82 -2.93
C GLY A 58 8.68 17.55 -4.28
N SER A 59 8.06 16.93 -5.27
CA SER A 59 7.68 17.55 -6.54
C SER A 59 6.43 16.89 -7.10
N SER A 60 5.68 17.59 -7.95
CA SER A 60 4.53 16.98 -8.63
C SER A 60 4.99 15.84 -9.54
N ILE A 61 4.46 14.66 -9.31
CA ILE A 61 4.70 13.46 -10.12
C ILE A 61 3.38 12.76 -10.42
N ASN A 62 3.35 12.01 -11.52
CA ASN A 62 2.29 11.05 -11.78
C ASN A 62 2.85 9.63 -11.58
N LEU A 63 2.43 8.96 -10.51
CA LEU A 63 2.89 7.62 -10.15
C LEU A 63 2.63 6.60 -11.25
N TYR A 64 1.48 6.69 -11.94
CA TYR A 64 1.18 5.77 -13.04
C TYR A 64 2.11 5.98 -14.23
N GLU A 65 2.34 7.22 -14.64
CA GLU A 65 3.26 7.53 -15.75
C GLU A 65 4.71 7.15 -15.43
N LYS A 66 5.14 7.32 -14.17
CA LYS A 66 6.49 6.98 -13.72
C LYS A 66 6.73 5.50 -13.63
N THR A 67 5.73 4.72 -13.21
CA THR A 67 5.90 3.30 -12.88
C THR A 67 5.26 2.35 -13.88
N GLY A 68 4.22 2.77 -14.62
CA GLY A 68 3.37 1.91 -15.42
C GLY A 68 2.53 0.92 -14.61
N VAL A 69 2.50 1.06 -13.27
CA VAL A 69 1.88 0.11 -12.36
C VAL A 69 0.37 0.30 -12.35
N THR A 70 -0.37 -0.73 -12.74
CA THR A 70 -1.85 -0.77 -12.61
C THR A 70 -2.31 -1.35 -11.27
N HIS A 71 -1.43 -2.04 -10.54
CA HIS A 71 -1.69 -2.68 -9.26
C HIS A 71 -0.54 -2.38 -8.30
N ALA A 72 -0.71 -1.38 -7.44
CA ALA A 72 0.17 -1.16 -6.30
C ALA A 72 -0.15 -2.17 -5.19
N TRP A 73 0.77 -2.35 -4.24
CA TRP A 73 0.60 -3.34 -3.18
C TRP A 73 0.53 -2.66 -1.82
N LEU A 74 -0.56 -2.85 -1.10
CA LEU A 74 -0.70 -2.45 0.29
C LEU A 74 -0.25 -3.59 1.20
N LEU A 75 0.72 -3.34 2.06
CA LEU A 75 1.02 -4.15 3.25
C LEU A 75 0.25 -3.54 4.43
N ALA A 76 -0.73 -4.28 4.98
CA ALA A 76 -1.55 -3.84 6.10
C ALA A 76 -1.44 -4.77 7.31
N ASN A 77 -1.80 -4.27 8.49
CA ASN A 77 -1.88 -5.11 9.69
C ASN A 77 -2.99 -6.15 9.55
N SER A 78 -2.68 -7.42 9.77
CA SER A 78 -3.61 -8.54 9.58
C SER A 78 -4.70 -8.64 10.66
N ALA A 79 -4.57 -7.94 11.79
CA ALA A 79 -5.48 -8.09 12.93
C ALA A 79 -6.94 -7.78 12.60
N LEU A 80 -7.17 -6.80 11.70
CA LEU A 80 -8.52 -6.43 11.26
C LEU A 80 -9.14 -7.45 10.29
N PHE A 81 -8.32 -8.12 9.50
CA PHE A 81 -8.78 -8.98 8.41
C PHE A 81 -8.96 -10.43 8.85
N ASN A 82 -8.19 -10.88 9.84
CA ASN A 82 -8.22 -12.26 10.33
C ASN A 82 -9.48 -12.54 11.18
N GLY A 83 -10.22 -13.58 10.79
CA GLY A 83 -11.43 -14.01 11.50
C GLY A 83 -12.68 -13.23 11.14
N ASN A 84 -12.60 -12.28 10.23
CA ASN A 84 -13.71 -11.49 9.69
C ASN A 84 -14.00 -11.86 8.23
N ASN A 85 -15.23 -11.60 7.77
CA ASN A 85 -15.60 -11.82 6.37
C ASN A 85 -15.29 -10.57 5.56
N LEU A 86 -14.54 -10.75 4.48
CA LEU A 86 -14.11 -9.67 3.59
C LEU A 86 -14.85 -9.72 2.27
N THR A 87 -15.35 -8.56 1.83
CA THR A 87 -15.90 -8.37 0.48
C THR A 87 -15.14 -7.23 -0.18
N TYR A 88 -14.44 -7.50 -1.27
CA TYR A 88 -13.68 -6.51 -2.01
C TYR A 88 -14.62 -5.74 -2.95
N ILE A 89 -14.76 -4.42 -2.72
CA ILE A 89 -15.52 -3.51 -3.59
C ILE A 89 -14.59 -2.98 -4.68
N LYS A 90 -13.34 -2.63 -4.27
CA LYS A 90 -12.25 -2.26 -5.17
C LYS A 90 -10.98 -2.92 -4.71
N GLY A 91 -10.16 -3.36 -5.63
CA GLY A 91 -8.96 -4.11 -5.30
C GLY A 91 -9.23 -5.58 -5.00
N SER A 92 -8.24 -6.26 -4.44
CA SER A 92 -8.32 -7.68 -4.10
C SER A 92 -7.25 -8.06 -3.07
N LYS A 93 -7.38 -9.25 -2.46
CA LYS A 93 -6.26 -9.87 -1.75
C LYS A 93 -5.20 -10.28 -2.77
N ARG A 94 -3.93 -10.14 -2.40
CA ARG A 94 -2.83 -10.69 -3.20
C ARG A 94 -2.72 -12.19 -2.94
N ASP A 95 -2.55 -12.97 -3.99
CA ASP A 95 -2.39 -14.41 -3.89
C ASP A 95 -1.14 -14.79 -3.11
N GLY A 96 -1.28 -15.78 -2.21
CA GLY A 96 -0.18 -16.32 -1.40
C GLY A 96 0.31 -15.42 -0.26
N ALA A 97 -0.40 -14.33 0.07
CA ALA A 97 0.01 -13.41 1.12
C ALA A 97 -1.19 -12.92 1.96
N ASP A 98 -1.15 -13.15 3.28
CA ASP A 98 -2.30 -12.90 4.14
C ASP A 98 -2.58 -11.43 4.45
N ASN A 99 -1.57 -10.57 4.35
CA ASN A 99 -1.64 -9.15 4.71
C ASN A 99 -1.25 -8.22 3.56
N TRP A 100 -1.22 -8.73 2.32
CA TRP A 100 -0.97 -7.96 1.12
C TRP A 100 -2.22 -7.84 0.27
N PHE A 101 -2.50 -6.62 -0.21
CA PHE A 101 -3.66 -6.29 -1.01
C PHE A 101 -3.26 -5.57 -2.28
N ASN A 102 -3.97 -5.84 -3.37
CA ASN A 102 -3.83 -5.11 -4.64
C ASN A 102 -4.66 -3.82 -4.57
N VAL A 103 -3.99 -2.69 -4.72
CA VAL A 103 -4.57 -1.36 -4.84
C VAL A 103 -4.62 -1.02 -6.33
N ILE A 104 -5.82 -0.89 -6.91
CA ILE A 104 -6.01 -0.84 -8.36
C ILE A 104 -6.06 0.60 -8.85
N TYR A 105 -5.31 0.90 -9.92
CA TYR A 105 -5.40 2.17 -10.64
C TYR A 105 -6.69 2.25 -11.45
N ASN A 106 -7.41 3.35 -11.25
CA ASN A 106 -8.62 3.67 -12.00
C ASN A 106 -8.33 4.87 -12.94
N PRO A 107 -8.18 4.64 -14.25
CA PRO A 107 -7.84 5.71 -15.19
C PRO A 107 -8.97 6.74 -15.38
N ALA A 108 -10.21 6.41 -15.02
CA ALA A 108 -11.33 7.33 -15.15
C ALA A 108 -11.27 8.50 -14.15
N ASN A 109 -10.63 8.29 -12.99
CA ASN A 109 -10.51 9.31 -11.95
C ASN A 109 -9.05 9.59 -11.53
N GLY A 110 -8.08 8.86 -12.10
CA GLY A 110 -6.66 9.03 -11.78
C GLY A 110 -6.28 8.59 -10.36
N LEU A 111 -7.00 7.66 -9.77
CA LEU A 111 -6.79 7.20 -8.39
C LEU A 111 -6.33 5.74 -8.33
N TYR A 112 -5.46 5.44 -7.37
CA TYR A 112 -5.24 4.09 -6.86
C TYR A 112 -6.18 3.84 -5.70
N GLU A 113 -6.98 2.77 -5.78
CA GLU A 113 -8.06 2.52 -4.83
C GLU A 113 -8.06 1.09 -4.30
N LEU A 114 -8.28 0.96 -2.99
CA LEU A 114 -8.66 -0.28 -2.34
C LEU A 114 -9.87 0.01 -1.46
N GLU A 115 -10.92 -0.78 -1.58
CA GLU A 115 -12.12 -0.65 -0.74
C GLU A 115 -12.61 -2.04 -0.35
N ILE A 116 -12.58 -2.32 0.95
CA ILE A 116 -12.94 -3.62 1.53
C ILE A 116 -14.07 -3.41 2.52
N LYS A 117 -15.19 -4.08 2.30
CA LYS A 117 -16.24 -4.24 3.29
C LYS A 117 -15.85 -5.39 4.22
N ILE A 118 -15.79 -5.11 5.51
CA ILE A 118 -15.42 -6.07 6.55
C ILE A 118 -16.61 -6.29 7.45
N LYS A 119 -17.13 -7.51 7.49
CA LYS A 119 -18.15 -7.94 8.44
C LYS A 119 -17.45 -8.47 9.68
N LEU A 120 -17.64 -7.77 10.81
CA LEU A 120 -17.00 -8.06 12.08
C LEU A 120 -17.65 -9.28 12.74
N ASN A 121 -17.04 -10.45 12.59
CA ASN A 121 -17.53 -11.70 13.18
C ASN A 121 -16.74 -12.14 14.40
N LYS A 122 -15.46 -11.74 14.48
CA LYS A 122 -14.60 -12.08 15.61
C LYS A 122 -14.92 -11.19 16.80
N ILE A 123 -15.49 -11.78 17.86
CA ILE A 123 -15.79 -11.10 19.13
C ILE A 123 -14.50 -10.85 19.90
N GLY A 124 -14.44 -9.72 20.61
CA GLY A 124 -13.33 -9.33 21.49
C GLY A 124 -12.77 -7.94 21.17
N ASP A 125 -11.67 -7.63 21.83
CA ASP A 125 -10.99 -6.34 21.69
C ASP A 125 -10.07 -6.36 20.48
N TYR A 126 -10.16 -5.28 19.69
CA TYR A 126 -9.26 -4.98 18.59
C TYR A 126 -8.32 -3.86 19.00
N SER A 127 -7.03 -4.08 18.83
CA SER A 127 -5.99 -3.07 19.02
C SER A 127 -5.02 -3.17 17.84
N ILE A 128 -5.25 -2.36 16.83
CA ILE A 128 -4.61 -2.43 15.52
C ILE A 128 -3.54 -1.36 15.44
N ILE A 129 -2.27 -1.76 15.37
CA ILE A 129 -1.16 -0.84 15.08
C ILE A 129 -1.30 -0.41 13.62
N THR A 130 -1.29 0.90 13.39
CA THR A 130 -1.38 1.47 12.06
C THR A 130 0.01 1.90 11.57
N ALA A 131 0.59 1.08 10.71
CA ALA A 131 1.91 1.29 10.10
C ALA A 131 1.91 0.60 8.73
N GLU A 132 0.99 1.04 7.88
CA GLU A 132 0.78 0.47 6.56
C GLU A 132 1.80 1.02 5.56
N ARG A 133 2.08 0.25 4.52
CA ARG A 133 2.96 0.64 3.42
C ARG A 133 2.35 0.29 2.07
N VAL A 134 2.44 1.22 1.14
CA VAL A 134 2.04 1.00 -0.25
C VAL A 134 3.26 1.02 -1.15
N ASP A 135 3.43 -0.04 -1.93
CA ASP A 135 4.57 -0.27 -2.81
C ASP A 135 4.13 -0.14 -4.28
N PHE A 136 4.75 0.79 -5.00
CA PHE A 136 4.63 0.96 -6.44
C PHE A 136 5.92 0.46 -7.09
N LEU A 137 5.89 -0.73 -7.67
CA LEU A 137 7.06 -1.38 -8.24
C LEU A 137 6.99 -1.34 -9.76
N GLY A 138 7.58 -0.31 -10.36
CA GLY A 138 7.61 -0.15 -11.81
C GLY A 138 8.54 -1.12 -12.51
N SER A 139 8.43 -1.18 -13.83
CA SER A 139 9.30 -1.96 -14.72
C SER A 139 9.98 -0.98 -15.70
N PRO A 140 11.31 -1.03 -15.86
CA PRO A 140 12.27 -1.86 -15.14
C PRO A 140 12.35 -1.49 -13.65
N MET A 141 12.92 -2.36 -12.82
CA MET A 141 12.92 -2.30 -11.35
C MET A 141 13.45 -0.97 -10.71
N CYS A 142 13.79 0.03 -11.52
CA CYS A 142 14.39 1.29 -11.10
C CYS A 142 13.38 2.40 -10.79
N ASN A 143 12.08 2.19 -10.99
CA ASN A 143 11.04 3.17 -10.68
C ASN A 143 10.19 2.63 -9.53
N ARG A 144 10.73 2.67 -8.31
CA ARG A 144 10.04 2.16 -7.12
C ARG A 144 9.72 3.31 -6.18
N PHE A 145 8.46 3.38 -5.80
CA PHE A 145 7.95 4.38 -4.88
C PHE A 145 7.27 3.67 -3.71
N PHE A 146 7.56 4.13 -2.49
CA PHE A 146 7.02 3.58 -1.26
C PHE A 146 6.33 4.68 -0.46
N ILE A 147 5.10 4.44 -0.07
CA ILE A 147 4.35 5.36 0.78
C ILE A 147 4.06 4.66 2.10
N SER A 148 4.64 5.17 3.19
CA SER A 148 4.25 4.76 4.54
C SER A 148 3.05 5.59 4.98
N THR A 149 2.00 4.93 5.45
CA THR A 149 0.75 5.60 5.85
C THR A 149 0.16 4.98 7.11
N ASN A 150 -0.96 5.47 7.53
CA ASN A 150 -1.71 4.99 8.68
C ASN A 150 -3.22 5.17 8.48
N ILE A 151 -4.00 4.69 9.44
CA ILE A 151 -5.45 4.83 9.46
C ILE A 151 -5.81 6.13 10.19
N LEU A 152 -6.65 6.95 9.55
CA LEU A 152 -7.21 8.16 10.13
C LEU A 152 -8.02 7.84 11.41
N GLY A 153 -7.81 8.62 12.46
CA GLY A 153 -8.51 8.45 13.75
C GLY A 153 -7.77 7.55 14.74
N LYS A 154 -6.49 7.20 14.46
CA LYS A 154 -5.63 6.52 15.42
C LYS A 154 -5.43 7.33 16.70
N ASN A 155 -5.23 6.64 17.81
CA ASN A 155 -4.87 7.25 19.10
C ASN A 155 -3.38 7.65 19.16
N ALA A 156 -2.95 8.19 20.31
CA ALA A 156 -1.58 8.63 20.54
C ALA A 156 -0.53 7.49 20.41
N ASP A 157 -0.95 6.24 20.66
CA ASP A 157 -0.11 5.05 20.56
C ASP A 157 -0.10 4.46 19.13
N GLN A 158 -0.56 5.23 18.15
CA GLN A 158 -0.67 4.82 16.74
C GLN A 158 -1.58 3.59 16.56
N ARG A 159 -2.68 3.51 17.33
CA ARG A 159 -3.61 2.37 17.29
C ARG A 159 -5.03 2.82 16.96
N ILE A 160 -5.74 1.94 16.27
CA ILE A 160 -7.20 1.93 16.20
C ILE A 160 -7.68 0.88 17.20
N GLU A 161 -8.53 1.30 18.11
CA GLU A 161 -9.04 0.45 19.19
C GLU A 161 -10.56 0.45 19.20
N PHE A 162 -11.16 -0.73 19.29
CA PHE A 162 -12.60 -0.94 19.45
C PHE A 162 -12.89 -2.35 19.96
N THR A 163 -14.10 -2.55 20.45
CA THR A 163 -14.59 -3.87 20.92
C THR A 163 -15.75 -4.33 20.04
N VAL A 164 -15.80 -5.63 19.75
CA VAL A 164 -16.96 -6.34 19.16
C VAL A 164 -17.59 -7.20 20.23
N GLN A 165 -18.83 -6.93 20.65
CA GLN A 165 -19.53 -7.61 21.77
C GLN A 165 -21.04 -7.70 21.56
#